data_ef18d10a7c76c932b90479ef08497940
#
_entry.id   ef18d10a7c76c932b90479ef08497940
#
_cell.length_a   1.000
_cell.length_b   1.000
_cell.length_c   1.000
_cell.angle_alpha   90.00
_cell.angle_beta   90.00
_cell.angle_gamma   90.00
#
_symmetry.space_group_name_H-M   'P 1'
#
loop_
_entity.id
_entity.type
_entity.pdbx_description
1 polymer ?
#
loop_
_entity_poly.entity_id
_entity_poly.type
_entity_poly.pdbx_seq_one_letter_code
_entity_poly.pdbx_strand_id
1 'polypeptide(L)'
;EPFIDTIVICTITGLVILSSGVWMEKFENEFQRADMSFVSGTFTESNAEDVSSLFAYLSGEESEAQSYSGTITLNNGVPQNADAFTLIAARSVAENTIYSRDDSPISGAVTVVDGQLEDLTVVVTGDSLLHSVPLTTRAFTRGLFGDFGQYIVSIGLMLFAFSTAIAWSYYGDRAMTYLFGTKSVLPYRIVYVLGFFTAALADTTVVWNISLITIVLMTVPNLIGILLMHKEMKATVTEYWEKTDHGKHKA
;
A
#
# COMPACT_ATOMS: atom_id res chain seq x y z
N GLU A 1 15.15 -4.50 17.32
CA GLU A 1 14.42 -3.53 16.44
C GLU A 1 13.24 -4.21 15.75
N PRO A 2 13.34 -5.28 14.95
CA PRO A 2 12.20 -5.92 14.29
C PRO A 2 11.08 -6.37 15.25
N PHE A 3 11.40 -6.76 16.46
CA PHE A 3 10.41 -7.15 17.46
C PHE A 3 9.48 -5.97 17.84
N ILE A 4 10.06 -4.80 18.07
CA ILE A 4 9.28 -3.60 18.42
C ILE A 4 8.45 -3.15 17.23
N ASP A 5 9.06 -3.01 16.05
CA ASP A 5 8.38 -2.50 14.87
C ASP A 5 7.31 -3.46 14.35
N THR A 6 7.66 -4.73 14.17
CA THR A 6 6.78 -5.68 13.52
C THR A 6 5.77 -6.31 14.49
N ILE A 7 6.19 -6.68 15.70
CA ILE A 7 5.26 -7.35 16.64
C ILE A 7 4.51 -6.32 17.48
N VAL A 8 5.20 -5.41 18.16
CA VAL A 8 4.53 -4.50 19.11
C VAL A 8 3.70 -3.46 18.35
N ILE A 9 4.31 -2.68 17.45
CA ILE A 9 3.62 -1.57 16.78
C ILE A 9 2.53 -2.07 15.85
N CYS A 10 2.80 -3.09 15.02
CA CYS A 10 1.78 -3.63 14.13
C CYS A 10 0.62 -4.28 14.88
N THR A 11 0.89 -4.96 16.00
CA THR A 11 -0.18 -5.54 16.84
C THR A 11 -1.05 -4.44 17.46
N ILE A 12 -0.45 -3.41 18.02
CA ILE A 12 -1.19 -2.26 18.60
C ILE A 12 -2.04 -1.59 17.51
N THR A 13 -1.44 -1.30 16.35
CA THR A 13 -2.16 -0.69 15.22
C THR A 13 -3.33 -1.55 14.76
N GLY A 14 -3.11 -2.86 14.60
CA GLY A 14 -4.16 -3.81 14.23
C GLY A 14 -5.29 -3.87 15.26
N LEU A 15 -4.98 -3.88 16.56
CA LEU A 15 -5.97 -3.86 17.64
C LEU A 15 -6.78 -2.55 17.66
N VAL A 16 -6.14 -1.41 17.41
CA VAL A 16 -6.83 -0.11 17.33
C VAL A 16 -7.80 -0.11 16.14
N ILE A 17 -7.37 -0.59 14.97
CA ILE A 17 -8.24 -0.67 13.79
C ILE A 17 -9.44 -1.60 14.06
N LEU A 18 -9.21 -2.80 14.58
CA LEU A 18 -10.28 -3.77 14.87
C LEU A 18 -11.26 -3.25 15.92
N SER A 19 -10.76 -2.68 17.03
CA SER A 19 -11.60 -2.19 18.11
C SER A 19 -12.37 -0.92 17.75
N SER A 20 -11.90 -0.13 16.80
CA SER A 20 -12.56 1.10 16.35
C SER A 20 -13.83 0.86 15.53
N GLY A 21 -13.96 -0.30 14.87
CA GLY A 21 -15.04 -0.60 13.93
C GLY A 21 -14.97 0.14 12.60
N VAL A 22 -14.04 1.07 12.41
CA VAL A 22 -13.90 1.91 11.19
C VAL A 22 -13.70 1.05 9.93
N TRP A 23 -13.11 -0.11 10.06
CA TRP A 23 -12.81 -1.00 8.93
C TRP A 23 -14.06 -1.63 8.27
N MET A 24 -15.23 -1.49 8.91
CA MET A 24 -16.53 -1.96 8.39
C MET A 24 -17.41 -0.83 7.87
N GLU A 25 -16.97 0.41 7.97
CA GLU A 25 -17.77 1.58 7.61
C GLU A 25 -17.25 2.22 6.34
N LYS A 26 -18.16 2.66 5.47
CA LYS A 26 -17.84 3.45 4.29
C LYS A 26 -17.74 4.93 4.65
N PHE A 27 -16.79 5.60 4.05
CA PHE A 27 -16.54 7.02 4.23
C PHE A 27 -16.37 7.69 2.88
N GLU A 28 -16.83 8.93 2.79
CA GLU A 28 -16.55 9.76 1.63
C GLU A 28 -15.05 9.99 1.50
N ASN A 29 -14.50 9.63 0.36
CA ASN A 29 -13.09 9.79 0.03
C ASN A 29 -12.88 9.89 -1.48
N GLU A 30 -11.68 10.36 -1.86
CA GLU A 30 -11.22 10.34 -3.25
C GLU A 30 -10.62 8.97 -3.56
N PHE A 31 -11.08 8.36 -4.64
CA PHE A 31 -10.63 7.03 -5.01
C PHE A 31 -9.31 7.09 -5.78
N GLN A 32 -8.34 6.31 -5.32
CA GLN A 32 -7.09 6.14 -6.05
C GLN A 32 -7.32 5.23 -7.26
N ARG A 33 -6.77 5.59 -8.41
CA ARG A 33 -6.95 4.81 -9.65
C ARG A 33 -6.53 3.36 -9.53
N ALA A 34 -5.43 3.10 -8.82
CA ALA A 34 -4.95 1.75 -8.59
C ALA A 34 -5.91 0.86 -7.80
N ASP A 35 -6.83 1.48 -7.05
CA ASP A 35 -7.79 0.80 -6.19
C ASP A 35 -9.20 0.79 -6.78
N MET A 36 -9.40 1.41 -7.96
CA MET A 36 -10.67 1.44 -8.68
C MET A 36 -10.73 0.35 -9.75
N SER A 37 -11.88 -0.30 -9.85
CA SER A 37 -12.20 -1.19 -10.96
C SER A 37 -13.69 -1.11 -11.30
N PHE A 38 -13.98 -0.94 -12.58
CA PHE A 38 -15.35 -0.97 -13.09
C PHE A 38 -15.69 -2.37 -13.57
N VAL A 39 -16.77 -2.92 -13.05
CA VAL A 39 -17.27 -4.27 -13.36
C VAL A 39 -18.61 -4.18 -14.02
N SER A 40 -18.85 -4.98 -15.05
CA SER A 40 -20.10 -5.02 -15.81
C SER A 40 -21.25 -5.57 -14.96
N GLY A 41 -22.38 -4.90 -14.97
CA GLY A 41 -23.58 -5.25 -14.21
C GLY A 41 -23.63 -4.64 -12.81
N THR A 42 -24.69 -4.92 -12.10
CA THR A 42 -24.95 -4.43 -10.75
C THR A 42 -24.67 -5.53 -9.72
N PHE A 43 -23.73 -5.25 -8.83
CA PHE A 43 -23.39 -6.11 -7.71
C PHE A 43 -23.63 -5.36 -6.40
N THR A 44 -24.07 -6.09 -5.37
CA THR A 44 -24.37 -5.52 -4.06
C THR A 44 -23.65 -6.28 -2.95
N GLU A 45 -23.20 -5.58 -1.92
CA GLU A 45 -22.57 -6.22 -0.76
C GLU A 45 -23.56 -6.91 0.17
N SER A 46 -24.86 -6.72 -0.02
CA SER A 46 -25.91 -7.41 0.72
C SER A 46 -26.16 -8.84 0.24
N ASN A 47 -25.69 -9.18 -0.97
CA ASN A 47 -25.81 -10.51 -1.56
C ASN A 47 -24.47 -11.26 -1.44
N ALA A 48 -24.46 -12.43 -0.78
CA ALA A 48 -23.26 -13.23 -0.59
C ALA A 48 -22.67 -13.79 -1.89
N GLU A 49 -23.51 -14.04 -2.91
CA GLU A 49 -23.05 -14.50 -4.22
C GLU A 49 -22.33 -13.39 -4.97
N ASP A 50 -22.86 -12.15 -4.93
CA ASP A 50 -22.21 -10.97 -5.51
C ASP A 50 -20.85 -10.72 -4.86
N VAL A 51 -20.80 -10.76 -3.53
CA VAL A 51 -19.53 -10.58 -2.78
C VAL A 51 -18.50 -11.62 -3.17
N SER A 52 -18.92 -12.90 -3.30
CA SER A 52 -18.03 -13.98 -3.74
C SER A 52 -17.51 -13.75 -5.16
N SER A 53 -18.38 -13.35 -6.08
CA SER A 53 -18.01 -13.06 -7.47
C SER A 53 -17.04 -11.88 -7.58
N LEU A 54 -17.32 -10.80 -6.84
CA LEU A 54 -16.41 -9.64 -6.79
C LEU A 54 -15.05 -9.98 -6.17
N PHE A 55 -15.04 -10.81 -5.13
CA PHE A 55 -13.80 -11.25 -4.49
C PHE A 55 -12.96 -12.12 -5.45
N ALA A 56 -13.57 -13.07 -6.15
CA ALA A 56 -12.90 -13.89 -7.15
C ALA A 56 -12.31 -13.03 -8.28
N TYR A 57 -13.09 -12.05 -8.80
CA TYR A 57 -12.63 -11.08 -9.79
C TYR A 57 -11.39 -10.31 -9.32
N LEU A 58 -11.42 -9.75 -8.11
CA LEU A 58 -10.29 -8.99 -7.55
C LEU A 58 -9.06 -9.86 -7.25
N SER A 59 -9.28 -11.16 -7.00
CA SER A 59 -8.20 -12.13 -6.77
C SER A 59 -7.61 -12.70 -8.07
N GLY A 60 -8.20 -12.37 -9.24
CA GLY A 60 -7.79 -12.92 -10.54
C GLY A 60 -8.20 -14.37 -10.76
N GLU A 61 -9.19 -14.85 -10.00
CA GLU A 61 -9.80 -16.17 -10.16
C GLU A 61 -10.96 -16.12 -11.18
N GLU A 62 -11.43 -17.30 -11.62
CA GLU A 62 -12.62 -17.36 -12.47
C GLU A 62 -13.83 -16.78 -11.74
N SER A 63 -14.49 -15.80 -12.35
CA SER A 63 -15.62 -15.07 -11.79
C SER A 63 -16.68 -14.78 -12.84
N GLU A 64 -17.94 -14.67 -12.41
CA GLU A 64 -19.02 -14.13 -13.25
C GLU A 64 -18.86 -12.63 -13.50
N ALA A 65 -18.17 -11.93 -12.58
CA ALA A 65 -17.86 -10.52 -12.73
C ALA A 65 -16.78 -10.32 -13.80
N GLN A 66 -17.05 -9.42 -14.75
CA GLN A 66 -16.15 -9.10 -15.86
C GLN A 66 -15.84 -7.61 -15.88
N SER A 67 -14.65 -7.25 -16.35
CA SER A 67 -14.29 -5.84 -16.55
C SER A 67 -15.30 -5.12 -17.43
N TYR A 68 -15.72 -3.94 -17.00
CA TYR A 68 -16.58 -3.09 -17.78
C TYR A 68 -15.77 -2.33 -18.85
N SER A 69 -16.27 -2.33 -20.07
CA SER A 69 -15.77 -1.47 -21.15
C SER A 69 -16.96 -0.77 -21.80
N GLY A 70 -16.97 0.54 -21.73
CA GLY A 70 -18.11 1.32 -22.25
C GLY A 70 -18.02 2.79 -21.89
N THR A 71 -19.10 3.49 -22.12
CA THR A 71 -19.21 4.93 -21.86
C THR A 71 -20.13 5.18 -20.68
N ILE A 72 -19.65 5.97 -19.73
CA ILE A 72 -20.44 6.46 -18.60
C ILE A 72 -20.94 7.86 -18.95
N THR A 73 -22.26 8.03 -18.96
CA THR A 73 -22.88 9.34 -19.19
C THR A 73 -23.07 10.04 -17.84
N LEU A 74 -22.49 11.22 -17.70
CA LEU A 74 -22.50 12.01 -16.48
C LEU A 74 -23.39 13.24 -16.62
N ASN A 75 -24.14 13.54 -15.57
CA ASN A 75 -24.85 14.78 -15.42
C ASN A 75 -24.49 15.42 -14.07
N ASN A 76 -23.79 16.54 -14.12
CA ASN A 76 -23.27 17.22 -12.93
C ASN A 76 -22.51 16.28 -11.99
N GLY A 77 -21.61 15.47 -12.55
CA GLY A 77 -20.78 14.50 -11.85
C GLY A 77 -21.48 13.16 -11.51
N VAL A 78 -22.77 13.04 -11.70
CA VAL A 78 -23.54 11.83 -11.33
C VAL A 78 -23.74 10.93 -12.56
N PRO A 79 -23.39 9.63 -12.48
CA PRO A 79 -23.62 8.70 -13.58
C PRO A 79 -25.13 8.45 -13.81
N GLN A 80 -25.56 8.53 -15.07
CA GLN A 80 -26.96 8.34 -15.47
C GLN A 80 -27.26 6.89 -15.87
N ASN A 81 -26.24 6.11 -16.16
CA ASN A 81 -26.32 4.69 -16.53
C ASN A 81 -25.64 3.79 -15.49
N ALA A 82 -25.86 4.09 -14.21
CA ALA A 82 -25.27 3.34 -13.08
C ALA A 82 -25.67 1.85 -13.05
N ASP A 83 -26.77 1.46 -13.69
CA ASP A 83 -27.22 0.06 -13.79
C ASP A 83 -26.34 -0.78 -14.73
N ALA A 84 -25.51 -0.15 -15.55
CA ALA A 84 -24.66 -0.86 -16.50
C ALA A 84 -23.35 -1.38 -15.87
N PHE A 85 -22.95 -0.84 -14.74
CA PHE A 85 -21.68 -1.17 -14.11
C PHE A 85 -21.73 -1.01 -12.59
N THR A 86 -20.82 -1.69 -11.92
CA THR A 86 -20.51 -1.48 -10.50
C THR A 86 -19.09 -0.94 -10.38
N LEU A 87 -18.88 0.14 -9.64
CA LEU A 87 -17.57 0.64 -9.30
C LEU A 87 -17.10 0.00 -7.98
N ILE A 88 -15.96 -0.66 -8.03
CA ILE A 88 -15.26 -1.16 -6.85
C ILE A 88 -14.17 -0.15 -6.50
N ALA A 89 -14.13 0.27 -5.25
CA ALA A 89 -13.06 1.09 -4.71
C ALA A 89 -12.61 0.52 -3.36
N ALA A 90 -11.30 0.39 -3.18
CA ALA A 90 -10.71 -0.16 -1.95
C ALA A 90 -11.33 -1.52 -1.51
N ARG A 91 -11.66 -2.39 -2.47
CA ARG A 91 -12.30 -3.71 -2.28
C ARG A 91 -13.72 -3.67 -1.73
N SER A 92 -14.41 -2.56 -1.88
CA SER A 92 -15.83 -2.39 -1.56
C SER A 92 -16.59 -1.82 -2.76
N VAL A 93 -17.89 -2.05 -2.83
CA VAL A 93 -18.74 -1.39 -3.81
C VAL A 93 -18.82 0.10 -3.45
N ALA A 94 -18.43 0.96 -4.38
CA ALA A 94 -18.49 2.40 -4.19
C ALA A 94 -19.94 2.91 -4.26
N GLU A 95 -20.28 3.82 -3.36
CA GLU A 95 -21.60 4.44 -3.28
C GLU A 95 -21.49 5.97 -3.46
N ASN A 96 -22.58 6.62 -3.83
CA ASN A 96 -22.68 8.09 -3.94
C ASN A 96 -21.55 8.70 -4.79
N THR A 97 -21.18 8.06 -5.89
CA THR A 97 -20.02 8.46 -6.70
C THR A 97 -20.24 9.76 -7.44
N ILE A 98 -19.25 10.65 -7.38
CA ILE A 98 -19.21 11.93 -8.09
C ILE A 98 -17.92 11.99 -8.92
N TYR A 99 -18.08 12.32 -10.19
CA TYR A 99 -16.99 12.46 -11.16
C TYR A 99 -16.68 13.94 -11.38
N SER A 100 -15.46 14.35 -11.16
CA SER A 100 -15.01 15.74 -11.27
C SER A 100 -13.74 15.86 -12.11
N ARG A 101 -13.51 17.07 -12.61
CA ARG A 101 -12.27 17.49 -13.27
C ARG A 101 -11.97 18.92 -12.81
N ASP A 102 -10.73 19.16 -12.37
CA ASP A 102 -10.32 20.46 -11.83
C ASP A 102 -11.31 20.98 -10.75
N ASP A 103 -11.66 20.11 -9.79
CA ASP A 103 -12.61 20.35 -8.70
C ASP A 103 -14.03 20.72 -9.12
N SER A 104 -14.38 20.51 -10.38
CA SER A 104 -15.72 20.80 -10.91
C SER A 104 -16.41 19.53 -11.41
N PRO A 105 -17.67 19.29 -11.04
CA PRO A 105 -18.45 18.15 -11.53
C PRO A 105 -18.55 18.14 -13.06
N ILE A 106 -18.38 16.98 -13.68
CA ILE A 106 -18.37 16.81 -15.12
C ILE A 106 -19.79 16.53 -15.63
N SER A 107 -20.16 17.15 -16.76
CA SER A 107 -21.32 16.73 -17.56
C SER A 107 -20.84 16.29 -18.93
N GLY A 108 -21.28 15.12 -19.39
CA GLY A 108 -20.85 14.54 -20.65
C GLY A 108 -20.53 13.06 -20.55
N ALA A 109 -19.68 12.56 -21.44
CA ALA A 109 -19.34 11.16 -21.53
C ALA A 109 -17.90 10.92 -21.09
N VAL A 110 -17.67 9.85 -20.31
CA VAL A 110 -16.35 9.38 -19.90
C VAL A 110 -16.23 7.90 -20.32
N THR A 111 -15.11 7.55 -20.90
CA THR A 111 -14.86 6.19 -21.40
C THR A 111 -14.14 5.35 -20.34
N VAL A 112 -14.60 4.13 -20.18
CA VAL A 112 -13.95 3.07 -19.40
C VAL A 112 -13.51 1.97 -20.35
N VAL A 113 -12.27 1.54 -20.24
CA VAL A 113 -11.69 0.45 -21.02
C VAL A 113 -11.09 -0.57 -20.06
N ASP A 114 -11.52 -1.80 -20.18
CA ASP A 114 -11.03 -2.92 -19.36
C ASP A 114 -11.05 -2.63 -17.85
N GLY A 115 -12.17 -2.06 -17.38
CA GLY A 115 -12.38 -1.73 -15.97
C GLY A 115 -11.65 -0.49 -15.47
N GLN A 116 -10.98 0.28 -16.34
CA GLN A 116 -10.22 1.47 -15.97
C GLN A 116 -10.72 2.71 -16.74
N LEU A 117 -10.73 3.86 -16.06
CA LEU A 117 -11.00 5.14 -16.72
C LEU A 117 -9.86 5.48 -17.69
N GLU A 118 -10.22 5.78 -18.95
CA GLU A 118 -9.24 6.18 -19.96
C GLU A 118 -8.71 7.60 -19.69
N ASP A 119 -9.57 8.51 -19.28
CA ASP A 119 -9.20 9.90 -18.98
C ASP A 119 -8.54 10.03 -17.62
N LEU A 120 -7.24 10.37 -17.63
CA LEU A 120 -6.42 10.53 -16.44
C LEU A 120 -6.73 11.78 -15.61
N THR A 121 -7.49 12.71 -16.15
CA THR A 121 -7.83 13.98 -15.47
C THR A 121 -9.11 13.88 -14.65
N VAL A 122 -9.85 12.79 -14.80
CA VAL A 122 -11.09 12.56 -14.05
C VAL A 122 -10.76 12.02 -12.66
N VAL A 123 -11.24 12.71 -11.65
CA VAL A 123 -11.22 12.32 -10.24
C VAL A 123 -12.59 11.79 -9.87
N VAL A 124 -12.63 10.66 -9.17
CA VAL A 124 -13.86 10.06 -8.66
C VAL A 124 -13.83 10.09 -7.13
N THR A 125 -14.88 10.67 -6.56
CA THR A 125 -15.12 10.67 -5.11
C THR A 125 -16.40 9.90 -4.80
N GLY A 126 -16.51 9.41 -3.57
CA GLY A 126 -17.72 8.69 -3.12
C GLY A 126 -17.45 7.95 -1.83
N ASP A 127 -18.42 7.15 -1.41
CA ASP A 127 -18.35 6.37 -0.20
C ASP A 127 -17.76 4.99 -0.48
N SER A 128 -16.64 4.66 0.16
CA SER A 128 -16.03 3.33 0.14
C SER A 128 -15.39 2.98 1.48
N LEU A 129 -15.02 1.71 1.66
CA LEU A 129 -14.16 1.31 2.76
C LEU A 129 -12.81 2.03 2.66
N LEU A 130 -12.29 2.45 3.79
CA LEU A 130 -10.94 3.01 3.87
C LEU A 130 -9.90 1.90 3.94
N HIS A 131 -8.71 2.15 3.42
CA HIS A 131 -7.54 1.29 3.57
C HIS A 131 -6.28 2.10 3.88
N SER A 132 -5.17 1.40 4.21
CA SER A 132 -3.86 2.01 4.44
C SER A 132 -3.87 3.13 5.48
N VAL A 133 -3.26 4.27 5.17
CA VAL A 133 -3.11 5.42 6.08
C VAL A 133 -4.45 6.05 6.49
N PRO A 134 -5.40 6.31 5.57
CA PRO A 134 -6.72 6.84 5.94
C PRO A 134 -7.46 5.97 6.96
N LEU A 135 -7.47 4.65 6.78
CA LEU A 135 -8.08 3.72 7.74
C LEU A 135 -7.42 3.82 9.12
N THR A 136 -6.10 3.78 9.17
CA THR A 136 -5.34 3.86 10.42
C THR A 136 -5.59 5.19 11.12
N THR A 137 -5.52 6.29 10.38
CA THR A 137 -5.76 7.64 10.91
C THR A 137 -7.16 7.76 11.50
N ARG A 138 -8.18 7.27 10.77
CA ARG A 138 -9.58 7.31 11.25
C ARG A 138 -9.79 6.44 12.48
N ALA A 139 -9.14 5.27 12.54
CA ALA A 139 -9.20 4.39 13.71
C ALA A 139 -8.59 5.03 14.95
N PHE A 140 -7.43 5.67 14.84
CA PHE A 140 -6.80 6.39 15.94
C PHE A 140 -7.60 7.63 16.37
N THR A 141 -8.24 8.33 15.43
CA THR A 141 -9.11 9.49 15.74
C THR A 141 -10.37 9.07 16.49
N ARG A 142 -10.95 7.90 16.17
CA ARG A 142 -12.13 7.36 16.88
C ARG A 142 -11.79 6.84 18.28
N GLY A 143 -10.52 6.57 18.56
CA GLY A 143 -10.05 6.03 19.83
C GLY A 143 -9.94 7.09 20.95
N LEU A 144 -9.16 6.74 21.98
CA LEU A 144 -8.95 7.56 23.20
C LEU A 144 -8.39 8.96 22.93
N PHE A 145 -7.70 9.15 21.80
CA PHE A 145 -7.01 10.41 21.48
C PHE A 145 -7.88 11.42 20.73
N GLY A 146 -9.09 11.04 20.28
CA GLY A 146 -9.94 11.92 19.49
C GLY A 146 -9.19 12.49 18.29
N ASP A 147 -9.41 13.75 17.94
CA ASP A 147 -8.78 14.42 16.79
C ASP A 147 -7.25 14.45 16.84
N PHE A 148 -6.63 14.27 18.02
CA PHE A 148 -5.18 14.14 18.14
C PHE A 148 -4.65 12.82 17.58
N GLY A 149 -5.47 11.79 17.43
CA GLY A 149 -5.07 10.49 16.89
C GLY A 149 -4.43 10.57 15.50
N GLN A 150 -4.90 11.48 14.65
CA GLN A 150 -4.33 11.72 13.33
C GLN A 150 -2.86 12.18 13.36
N TYR A 151 -2.49 12.98 14.35
CA TYR A 151 -1.12 13.47 14.51
C TYR A 151 -0.17 12.36 14.94
N ILE A 152 -0.63 11.41 15.76
CA ILE A 152 0.16 10.25 16.17
C ILE A 152 0.56 9.44 14.94
N VAL A 153 -0.39 9.17 14.04
CA VAL A 153 -0.13 8.43 12.79
C VAL A 153 0.80 9.22 11.88
N SER A 154 0.52 10.51 11.67
CA SER A 154 1.32 11.36 10.76
C SER A 154 2.76 11.53 11.24
N ILE A 155 2.97 11.81 12.54
CA ILE A 155 4.31 11.95 13.12
C ILE A 155 5.02 10.59 13.12
N GLY A 156 4.32 9.51 13.46
CA GLY A 156 4.86 8.16 13.41
C GLY A 156 5.36 7.80 12.01
N LEU A 157 4.54 8.00 10.98
CA LEU A 157 4.93 7.77 9.59
C LEU A 157 6.13 8.61 9.16
N MET A 158 6.17 9.88 9.54
CA MET A 158 7.29 10.76 9.24
C MET A 158 8.60 10.24 9.87
N LEU A 159 8.56 9.83 11.15
CA LEU A 159 9.72 9.28 11.83
C LEU A 159 10.15 7.94 11.23
N PHE A 160 9.21 7.06 10.89
CA PHE A 160 9.49 5.79 10.22
C PHE A 160 10.12 6.01 8.84
N ALA A 161 9.55 6.88 8.00
CA ALA A 161 10.09 7.18 6.69
C ALA A 161 11.51 7.74 6.78
N PHE A 162 11.76 8.66 7.72
CA PHE A 162 13.07 9.26 7.93
C PHE A 162 14.11 8.25 8.42
N SER A 163 13.78 7.44 9.44
CA SER A 163 14.68 6.41 9.97
C SER A 163 14.99 5.34 8.92
N THR A 164 13.98 4.93 8.14
CA THR A 164 14.15 3.99 7.04
C THR A 164 15.06 4.54 5.96
N ALA A 165 14.88 5.80 5.56
CA ALA A 165 15.73 6.45 4.56
C ALA A 165 17.21 6.47 4.99
N ILE A 166 17.48 6.77 6.26
CA ILE A 166 18.84 6.74 6.80
C ILE A 166 19.41 5.31 6.80
N ALA A 167 18.66 4.34 7.29
CA ALA A 167 19.09 2.95 7.38
C ALA A 167 19.41 2.37 5.99
N TRP A 168 18.53 2.59 5.00
CA TRP A 168 18.75 2.12 3.64
C TRP A 168 19.94 2.82 2.96
N SER A 169 20.14 4.12 3.19
CA SER A 169 21.34 4.83 2.74
C SER A 169 22.60 4.18 3.29
N TYR A 170 22.62 3.78 4.57
CA TYR A 170 23.75 3.11 5.19
C TYR A 170 24.04 1.73 4.56
N TYR A 171 23.01 0.92 4.30
CA TYR A 171 23.19 -0.36 3.61
C TYR A 171 23.81 -0.17 2.21
N GLY A 172 23.31 0.82 1.47
CA GLY A 172 23.89 1.14 0.17
C GLY A 172 25.34 1.63 0.24
N ASP A 173 25.69 2.45 1.23
CA ASP A 173 27.08 2.87 1.49
C ASP A 173 28.00 1.66 1.68
N ARG A 174 27.56 0.65 2.45
CA ARG A 174 28.33 -0.57 2.68
C ARG A 174 28.47 -1.40 1.42
N ALA A 175 27.41 -1.57 0.66
CA ALA A 175 27.43 -2.27 -0.62
C ALA A 175 28.37 -1.59 -1.63
N MET A 176 28.26 -0.26 -1.76
CA MET A 176 29.13 0.53 -2.65
C MET A 176 30.61 0.48 -2.22
N THR A 177 30.86 0.54 -0.92
CA THR A 177 32.23 0.41 -0.39
C THR A 177 32.82 -0.96 -0.70
N TYR A 178 32.03 -2.02 -0.58
CA TYR A 178 32.47 -3.38 -0.87
C TYR A 178 32.77 -3.59 -2.37
N LEU A 179 31.88 -3.09 -3.26
CA LEU A 179 32.00 -3.31 -4.70
C LEU A 179 33.02 -2.39 -5.39
N PHE A 180 33.05 -1.11 -5.00
CA PHE A 180 33.78 -0.05 -5.72
C PHE A 180 34.74 0.75 -4.85
N GLY A 181 34.85 0.39 -3.57
CA GLY A 181 35.71 1.08 -2.62
C GLY A 181 35.09 2.36 -2.03
N THR A 182 35.79 2.97 -1.06
CA THR A 182 35.29 4.09 -0.26
C THR A 182 34.98 5.37 -1.08
N LYS A 183 35.65 5.56 -2.21
CA LYS A 183 35.44 6.74 -3.08
C LYS A 183 34.07 6.74 -3.76
N SER A 184 33.40 5.62 -3.87
CA SER A 184 32.07 5.48 -4.50
C SER A 184 30.92 5.92 -3.59
N VAL A 185 31.17 6.10 -2.30
CA VAL A 185 30.11 6.45 -1.33
C VAL A 185 29.51 7.83 -1.60
N LEU A 186 30.34 8.83 -1.89
CA LEU A 186 29.83 10.18 -2.14
C LEU A 186 28.96 10.27 -3.42
N PRO A 187 29.38 9.75 -4.59
CA PRO A 187 28.51 9.69 -5.77
C PRO A 187 27.21 8.93 -5.50
N TYR A 188 27.27 7.80 -4.79
CA TYR A 188 26.07 7.04 -4.40
C TYR A 188 25.09 7.88 -3.59
N ARG A 189 25.54 8.59 -2.56
CA ARG A 189 24.69 9.44 -1.72
C ARG A 189 24.03 10.56 -2.52
N ILE A 190 24.74 11.15 -3.47
CA ILE A 190 24.17 12.17 -4.36
C ILE A 190 23.03 11.57 -5.20
N VAL A 191 23.27 10.41 -5.83
CA VAL A 191 22.24 9.72 -6.62
C VAL A 191 21.05 9.32 -5.74
N TYR A 192 21.31 8.83 -4.52
CA TYR A 192 20.28 8.45 -3.56
C TYR A 192 19.37 9.63 -3.18
N VAL A 193 19.95 10.79 -2.86
CA VAL A 193 19.18 12.01 -2.54
C VAL A 193 18.39 12.51 -3.76
N LEU A 194 18.99 12.51 -4.95
CA LEU A 194 18.28 12.88 -6.19
C LEU A 194 17.13 11.90 -6.47
N GLY A 195 17.30 10.61 -6.16
CA GLY A 195 16.24 9.61 -6.26
C GLY A 195 15.03 9.93 -5.39
N PHE A 196 15.23 10.44 -4.17
CA PHE A 196 14.13 10.91 -3.31
C PHE A 196 13.34 12.05 -3.95
N PHE A 197 14.02 13.05 -4.52
CA PHE A 197 13.36 14.16 -5.19
C PHE A 197 12.56 13.69 -6.41
N THR A 198 13.13 12.81 -7.22
CA THR A 198 12.42 12.26 -8.39
C THR A 198 11.22 11.42 -7.98
N ALA A 199 11.33 10.60 -6.93
CA ALA A 199 10.24 9.79 -6.42
C ALA A 199 9.10 10.66 -5.84
N ALA A 200 9.42 11.80 -5.21
CA ALA A 200 8.42 12.74 -4.69
C ALA A 200 7.59 13.43 -5.79
N LEU A 201 8.11 13.50 -7.03
CA LEU A 201 7.43 14.09 -8.19
C LEU A 201 6.80 13.03 -9.11
N ALA A 202 7.11 11.75 -8.90
CA ALA A 202 6.60 10.67 -9.72
C ALA A 202 5.24 10.17 -9.19
N ASP A 203 4.46 9.57 -10.09
CA ASP A 203 3.23 8.90 -9.70
C ASP A 203 3.51 7.74 -8.74
N THR A 204 2.71 7.64 -7.68
CA THR A 204 2.88 6.65 -6.62
C THR A 204 2.84 5.21 -7.14
N THR A 205 2.00 4.93 -8.13
CA THR A 205 1.87 3.59 -8.73
C THR A 205 3.16 3.17 -9.43
N VAL A 206 3.81 4.11 -10.16
CA VAL A 206 5.09 3.86 -10.81
C VAL A 206 6.18 3.57 -9.78
N VAL A 207 6.23 4.35 -8.70
CA VAL A 207 7.20 4.14 -7.60
C VAL A 207 7.01 2.77 -6.96
N TRP A 208 5.77 2.36 -6.68
CA TRP A 208 5.45 1.05 -6.12
C TRP A 208 5.85 -0.11 -7.05
N ASN A 209 5.52 -0.02 -8.34
CA ASN A 209 5.87 -1.07 -9.31
C ASN A 209 7.39 -1.25 -9.43
N ILE A 210 8.15 -0.15 -9.52
CA ILE A 210 9.62 -0.21 -9.53
C ILE A 210 10.15 -0.81 -8.23
N SER A 211 9.59 -0.42 -7.09
CA SER A 211 9.97 -0.94 -5.78
C SER A 211 9.76 -2.46 -5.68
N LEU A 212 8.59 -2.96 -6.10
CA LEU A 212 8.29 -4.39 -6.08
C LEU A 212 9.25 -5.20 -6.95
N ILE A 213 9.53 -4.74 -8.17
CA ILE A 213 10.51 -5.39 -9.07
C ILE A 213 11.90 -5.42 -8.42
N THR A 214 12.33 -4.30 -7.83
CA THR A 214 13.63 -4.19 -7.18
C THR A 214 13.74 -5.11 -5.96
N ILE A 215 12.68 -5.23 -5.15
CA ILE A 215 12.64 -6.14 -4.01
C ILE A 215 12.81 -7.59 -4.46
N VAL A 216 12.13 -8.02 -5.52
CA VAL A 216 12.26 -9.38 -6.07
C VAL A 216 13.69 -9.64 -6.54
N LEU A 217 14.28 -8.70 -7.30
CA LEU A 217 15.65 -8.81 -7.80
C LEU A 217 16.68 -8.88 -6.66
N MET A 218 16.42 -8.24 -5.54
CA MET A 218 17.30 -8.24 -4.36
C MET A 218 17.09 -9.51 -3.51
N THR A 219 15.86 -9.99 -3.40
CA THR A 219 15.50 -11.13 -2.54
C THR A 219 16.07 -12.44 -3.07
N VAL A 220 16.01 -12.69 -4.38
CA VAL A 220 16.47 -13.95 -4.98
C VAL A 220 17.96 -14.22 -4.73
N PRO A 221 18.90 -13.31 -5.04
CA PRO A 221 20.33 -13.51 -4.73
C PRO A 221 20.59 -13.67 -3.24
N ASN A 222 19.89 -12.89 -2.39
CA ASN A 222 20.05 -12.96 -0.95
C ASN A 222 19.61 -14.33 -0.41
N LEU A 223 18.48 -14.85 -0.86
CA LEU A 223 18.00 -16.18 -0.47
C LEU A 223 18.97 -17.28 -0.87
N ILE A 224 19.50 -17.23 -2.10
CA ILE A 224 20.52 -18.17 -2.58
C ILE A 224 21.77 -18.09 -1.68
N GLY A 225 22.24 -16.88 -1.37
CA GLY A 225 23.38 -16.65 -0.48
C GLY A 225 23.18 -17.29 0.90
N ILE A 226 22.03 -17.06 1.53
CA ILE A 226 21.68 -17.64 2.84
C ILE A 226 21.65 -19.16 2.77
N LEU A 227 21.06 -19.74 1.72
CA LEU A 227 21.01 -21.19 1.54
C LEU A 227 22.40 -21.81 1.35
N LEU A 228 23.30 -21.17 0.61
CA LEU A 228 24.68 -21.63 0.44
C LEU A 228 25.50 -21.54 1.72
N MET A 229 25.27 -20.50 2.54
CA MET A 229 26.00 -20.25 3.79
C MET A 229 25.37 -20.89 5.02
N HIS A 230 24.30 -21.70 4.88
CA HIS A 230 23.56 -22.26 6.03
C HIS A 230 24.42 -23.05 7.02
N LYS A 231 25.45 -23.74 6.54
CA LYS A 231 26.38 -24.52 7.39
C LYS A 231 27.25 -23.62 8.25
N GLU A 232 27.79 -22.53 7.68
CA GLU A 232 28.60 -21.55 8.41
C GLU A 232 27.75 -20.81 9.44
N MET A 233 26.53 -20.43 9.08
CA MET A 233 25.58 -19.80 9.99
C MET A 233 25.27 -20.73 11.19
N LYS A 234 25.01 -22.01 10.94
CA LYS A 234 24.77 -23.00 12.01
C LYS A 234 26.00 -23.13 12.92
N ALA A 235 27.21 -23.20 12.38
CA ALA A 235 28.43 -23.27 13.15
C ALA A 235 28.62 -22.02 14.05
N THR A 236 28.41 -20.83 13.49
CA THR A 236 28.52 -19.57 14.24
C THR A 236 27.48 -19.47 15.37
N VAL A 237 26.24 -19.90 15.14
CA VAL A 237 25.22 -19.93 16.19
C VAL A 237 25.59 -20.92 17.30
N THR A 238 26.10 -22.10 16.96
CA THR A 238 26.54 -23.07 17.94
C THR A 238 27.71 -22.52 18.79
N GLU A 239 28.72 -21.94 18.16
CA GLU A 239 29.84 -21.29 18.84
C GLU A 239 29.39 -20.16 19.79
N TYR A 240 28.41 -19.35 19.36
CA TYR A 240 27.85 -18.30 20.21
C TYR A 240 27.23 -18.86 21.48
N TRP A 241 26.42 -19.91 21.37
CA TRP A 241 25.78 -20.51 22.54
C TRP A 241 26.76 -21.21 23.45
N GLU A 242 27.75 -21.90 22.92
CA GLU A 242 28.82 -22.50 23.72
C GLU A 242 29.60 -21.46 24.54
N LYS A 243 29.94 -20.33 23.92
CA LYS A 243 30.61 -19.22 24.62
C LYS A 243 29.75 -18.57 25.68
N THR A 244 28.43 -18.47 25.43
CA THR A 244 27.48 -17.85 26.35
C THR A 244 27.18 -18.75 27.55
N ASP A 245 27.08 -20.07 27.38
CA ASP A 245 26.91 -21.02 28.48
C ASP A 245 28.16 -21.13 29.37
N HIS A 246 29.34 -21.08 28.78
CA HIS A 246 30.59 -21.02 29.58
C HIS A 246 30.72 -19.70 30.37
N GLY A 247 30.07 -18.63 29.94
CA GLY A 247 30.00 -17.36 30.69
C GLY A 247 29.10 -17.43 31.92
N LYS A 248 28.04 -18.22 31.88
CA LYS A 248 27.08 -18.37 33.01
C LYS A 248 27.62 -19.25 34.16
N HIS A 249 28.59 -20.11 33.89
CA HIS A 249 29.20 -20.97 34.92
C HIS A 249 30.42 -20.33 35.60
N LYS A 250 30.80 -19.09 35.24
CA LYS A 250 31.93 -18.36 35.84
C LYS A 250 31.53 -17.13 36.66
N ALA A 251 30.24 -16.87 36.80
CA ALA A 251 29.65 -15.86 37.70
C ALA A 251 28.87 -16.58 38.84
#